data_43a4e9963f445c1fe8692dadfae87176
#
_entry.id   43a4e9963f445c1fe8692dadfae87176
#
_cell.length_a   1.000
_cell.length_b   1.000
_cell.length_c   1.000
_cell.angle_alpha   90.00
_cell.angle_beta   90.00
_cell.angle_gamma   90.00
#
_symmetry.space_group_name_H-M   'P 1'
#
loop_
_entity.id
_entity.type
_entity.pdbx_description
1 polymer ?
#
loop_
_entity_poly.entity_id
_entity_poly.type
_entity_poly.pdbx_seq_one_letter_code
_entity_poly.pdbx_strand_id
1 'polypeptide(L)'
;MAEYTRLRTPFINMSFTPDVPSNALGANEYNSGLNVEADVRGIKKIGGEQAILSVIPYFPVFMEGGFRSASTFYYIVATRDASNLGRWYMLSDTTITNITPGYGANPAVTLAGYTDDINITTSWVGNVFFINDGVSAPMYFLPDRTEISRYDTAPDNYVWNYDIGVSATTAGFMRNFCSPNVGNILIAGNLNKTVGATTTNYPTTIRWSQAFANTGVPATWMPTLSNVANEQEVPVRGPLIDGFFLGGNFYICSYWDTVIVSPISYQSTTTPIFGIRLFNQGRGLLNNNCWTNTDSNVYGVDSRDIWVFNGSDFAPLGNQRVRDYFFRNLSPTYSQRIFMVNNTQKNQIEIYYPDLTSTGWCNKMLSYRYDLQVWNAPKDIQNACMGTEGPVFTNSAFKYASRCVTYAPAGAQNGKLIQTSIGNSFINNAPIPCLFERTNMTLLDENGNPIPYSSKVYVHRALPEVSGTGALNITIGGANSTAQTPVYGQTGVVSVVTDNPWVTTQQNAVRTTSIKIESNDATDTWNTTAMNFQATVVQDAF
;
A
#
# COMPACT_ATOMS: atom_id res chain seq x y z
N MET A 1 1.24 20.57 -52.69
CA MET A 1 1.80 19.80 -51.53
C MET A 1 0.79 19.97 -50.43
N ALA A 2 0.31 18.90 -49.83
CA ALA A 2 -0.57 19.02 -48.68
C ALA A 2 0.26 19.64 -47.54
N GLU A 3 -0.23 20.72 -46.97
CA GLU A 3 0.42 21.39 -45.86
C GLU A 3 0.20 20.51 -44.60
N TYR A 4 1.27 19.93 -44.09
CA TYR A 4 1.21 19.10 -42.90
C TYR A 4 1.38 20.00 -41.68
N THR A 5 0.42 19.91 -40.77
CA THR A 5 0.51 20.55 -39.46
C THR A 5 1.23 19.62 -38.48
N ARG A 6 2.17 20.15 -37.71
CA ARG A 6 2.79 19.43 -36.60
C ARG A 6 1.99 19.69 -35.34
N LEU A 7 1.62 18.61 -34.67
CA LEU A 7 0.85 18.64 -33.43
C LEU A 7 1.66 17.93 -32.36
N ARG A 8 1.67 18.44 -31.14
CA ARG A 8 2.43 17.85 -30.04
C ARG A 8 1.52 17.64 -28.83
N THR A 9 1.58 16.44 -28.24
CA THR A 9 0.90 16.12 -26.98
C THR A 9 1.94 15.74 -25.94
N PRO A 10 2.19 16.58 -24.92
CA PRO A 10 3.09 16.23 -23.82
C PRO A 10 2.41 15.26 -22.86
N PHE A 11 3.23 14.43 -22.20
CA PHE A 11 2.77 13.46 -21.20
C PHE A 11 3.27 13.82 -19.79
N ILE A 12 3.26 15.10 -19.45
CA ILE A 12 3.76 15.62 -18.17
C ILE A 12 2.69 15.43 -17.09
N ASN A 13 3.08 14.89 -15.93
CA ASN A 13 2.20 14.71 -14.75
C ASN A 13 0.88 14.00 -15.09
N MET A 14 0.96 12.96 -15.90
CA MET A 14 -0.22 12.21 -16.32
C MET A 14 -0.81 11.41 -15.15
N SER A 15 -2.10 11.59 -14.91
CA SER A 15 -2.85 10.87 -13.89
C SER A 15 -3.74 9.80 -14.50
N PHE A 16 -3.71 8.61 -13.92
CA PHE A 16 -4.66 7.55 -14.23
C PHE A 16 -6.03 7.87 -13.64
N THR A 17 -7.04 7.99 -14.50
CA THR A 17 -8.40 8.40 -14.11
C THR A 17 -9.46 7.56 -14.84
N PRO A 18 -9.55 6.26 -14.56
CA PRO A 18 -10.39 5.33 -15.28
C PRO A 18 -11.90 5.56 -15.08
N ASP A 19 -12.28 6.25 -13.98
CA ASP A 19 -13.69 6.53 -13.68
C ASP A 19 -14.21 7.79 -14.40
N VAL A 20 -13.30 8.59 -14.98
CA VAL A 20 -13.68 9.76 -15.76
C VAL A 20 -14.02 9.34 -17.19
N PRO A 21 -15.18 9.72 -17.73
CA PRO A 21 -15.51 9.43 -19.13
C PRO A 21 -14.46 10.01 -20.08
N SER A 22 -14.14 9.28 -21.14
CA SER A 22 -13.06 9.62 -22.06
C SER A 22 -13.18 11.01 -22.71
N ASN A 23 -14.40 11.52 -22.83
CA ASN A 23 -14.68 12.86 -23.34
C ASN A 23 -14.53 14.00 -22.31
N ALA A 24 -14.38 13.64 -21.03
CA ALA A 24 -14.21 14.57 -19.92
C ALA A 24 -12.78 14.54 -19.33
N LEU A 25 -11.87 13.77 -19.92
CA LEU A 25 -10.47 13.69 -19.48
C LEU A 25 -9.77 15.03 -19.64
N GLY A 26 -9.11 15.46 -18.58
CA GLY A 26 -8.22 16.62 -18.61
C GLY A 26 -6.99 16.40 -19.50
N ALA A 27 -6.26 17.47 -19.77
CA ALA A 27 -5.06 17.40 -20.63
C ALA A 27 -4.02 16.40 -20.10
N ASN A 28 -3.92 16.25 -18.78
CA ASN A 28 -2.94 15.41 -18.09
C ASN A 28 -3.59 14.15 -17.50
N GLU A 29 -4.61 13.60 -18.14
CA GLU A 29 -5.31 12.40 -17.66
C GLU A 29 -5.36 11.33 -18.73
N TYR A 30 -5.37 10.07 -18.29
CA TYR A 30 -5.56 8.91 -19.16
C TYR A 30 -6.44 7.87 -18.46
N ASN A 31 -7.18 7.11 -19.22
CA ASN A 31 -8.25 6.26 -18.70
C ASN A 31 -7.96 4.76 -18.70
N SER A 32 -6.93 4.33 -19.42
CA SER A 32 -6.55 2.93 -19.47
C SER A 32 -5.04 2.77 -19.35
N GLY A 33 -4.60 1.84 -18.51
CA GLY A 33 -3.18 1.60 -18.30
C GLY A 33 -2.91 0.39 -17.44
N LEU A 34 -1.72 -0.15 -17.59
CA LEU A 34 -1.20 -1.27 -16.81
C LEU A 34 0.32 -1.16 -16.74
N ASN A 35 0.89 -1.32 -15.56
CA ASN A 35 2.35 -1.36 -15.36
C ASN A 35 3.10 -0.14 -15.91
N VAL A 36 2.48 1.03 -15.83
CA VAL A 36 3.10 2.32 -16.15
C VAL A 36 2.93 3.30 -15.00
N GLU A 37 3.90 4.17 -14.84
CA GLU A 37 3.88 5.20 -13.80
C GLU A 37 4.22 6.58 -14.35
N ALA A 38 3.64 7.61 -13.74
CA ALA A 38 3.97 8.99 -14.05
C ALA A 38 5.38 9.33 -13.56
N ASP A 39 6.14 10.01 -14.40
CA ASP A 39 7.38 10.68 -14.05
C ASP A 39 7.20 12.19 -14.20
N VAL A 40 8.07 12.98 -13.58
CA VAL A 40 8.11 14.45 -13.71
C VAL A 40 8.17 14.87 -15.18
N ARG A 41 8.76 14.05 -16.04
CA ARG A 41 8.98 14.34 -17.46
C ARG A 41 8.04 13.60 -18.41
N GLY A 42 7.25 12.63 -17.93
CA GLY A 42 6.43 11.84 -18.83
C GLY A 42 5.80 10.61 -18.18
N ILE A 43 5.61 9.58 -19.00
CA ILE A 43 5.14 8.26 -18.58
C ILE A 43 6.24 7.25 -18.84
N LYS A 44 6.47 6.38 -17.88
CA LYS A 44 7.49 5.33 -17.99
C LYS A 44 6.94 3.96 -17.60
N LYS A 45 7.61 2.93 -18.12
CA LYS A 45 7.46 1.56 -17.62
C LYS A 45 7.85 1.49 -16.15
N ILE A 46 7.10 0.74 -15.36
CA ILE A 46 7.47 0.46 -13.96
C ILE A 46 8.74 -0.39 -13.89
N GLY A 47 9.47 -0.25 -12.79
CA GLY A 47 10.52 -1.21 -12.44
C GLY A 47 9.95 -2.57 -12.08
N GLY A 48 10.75 -3.59 -12.26
CA GLY A 48 10.43 -4.98 -11.99
C GLY A 48 10.51 -5.36 -10.51
N GLU A 49 10.81 -6.61 -10.29
CA GLU A 49 10.92 -7.23 -8.97
C GLU A 49 12.20 -8.05 -8.86
N GLN A 50 12.88 -7.96 -7.74
CA GLN A 50 14.07 -8.75 -7.47
C GLN A 50 13.93 -9.48 -6.13
N ALA A 51 14.19 -10.79 -6.11
CA ALA A 51 14.28 -11.52 -4.87
C ALA A 51 15.57 -11.16 -4.12
N ILE A 52 15.43 -10.72 -2.87
CA ILE A 52 16.55 -10.50 -1.94
C ILE A 52 16.84 -11.81 -1.21
N LEU A 53 15.79 -12.45 -0.69
CA LEU A 53 15.83 -13.77 -0.10
C LEU A 53 14.83 -14.66 -0.83
N SER A 54 15.34 -15.76 -1.37
CA SER A 54 14.56 -16.67 -2.22
C SER A 54 13.77 -17.72 -1.44
N VAL A 55 14.10 -17.93 -0.17
CA VAL A 55 13.44 -18.92 0.67
C VAL A 55 13.26 -18.36 2.08
N ILE A 56 12.01 -18.07 2.44
CA ILE A 56 11.57 -17.85 3.82
C ILE A 56 10.79 -19.10 4.20
N PRO A 57 11.12 -19.78 5.33
CA PRO A 57 10.43 -21.00 5.72
C PRO A 57 8.93 -20.79 5.90
N TYR A 58 8.13 -21.75 5.48
CA TYR A 58 6.67 -21.76 5.59
C TYR A 58 5.96 -20.63 4.80
N PHE A 59 4.66 -20.46 5.05
CA PHE A 59 3.81 -19.50 4.35
C PHE A 59 3.84 -18.14 5.06
N PRO A 60 4.43 -17.09 4.46
CA PRO A 60 4.43 -15.77 5.07
C PRO A 60 3.02 -15.19 5.11
N VAL A 61 2.68 -14.54 6.22
CA VAL A 61 1.38 -13.90 6.45
C VAL A 61 1.51 -12.44 6.88
N PHE A 62 2.69 -12.03 7.37
CA PHE A 62 2.94 -10.66 7.81
C PHE A 62 4.43 -10.30 7.71
N MET A 63 4.72 -9.03 7.52
CA MET A 63 6.07 -8.47 7.55
C MET A 63 6.07 -7.06 8.12
N GLU A 64 7.07 -6.75 8.93
CA GLU A 64 7.35 -5.40 9.40
C GLU A 64 8.87 -5.18 9.44
N GLY A 65 9.30 -3.93 9.31
CA GLY A 65 10.70 -3.54 9.36
C GLY A 65 10.99 -2.59 10.52
N GLY A 66 12.21 -2.66 11.07
CA GLY A 66 12.61 -1.74 12.12
C GLY A 66 14.04 -1.91 12.61
N PHE A 67 14.46 -0.99 13.48
CA PHE A 67 15.79 -0.93 14.03
C PHE A 67 15.84 -1.56 15.42
N ARG A 68 16.61 -2.64 15.60
CA ARG A 68 16.92 -3.21 16.92
C ARG A 68 18.10 -2.51 17.61
N SER A 69 18.88 -1.76 16.87
CA SER A 69 19.96 -0.92 17.37
C SER A 69 20.05 0.33 16.50
N ALA A 70 20.84 1.30 16.89
CA ALA A 70 21.03 2.53 16.13
C ALA A 70 21.55 2.30 14.68
N SER A 71 22.15 1.14 14.41
CA SER A 71 22.80 0.84 13.14
C SER A 71 22.29 -0.41 12.42
N THR A 72 21.42 -1.22 13.05
CA THR A 72 21.04 -2.52 12.50
C THR A 72 19.53 -2.61 12.29
N PHE A 73 19.16 -2.65 11.03
CA PHE A 73 17.78 -2.83 10.58
C PHE A 73 17.51 -4.30 10.29
N TYR A 74 16.32 -4.75 10.64
CA TYR A 74 15.82 -6.09 10.36
C TYR A 74 14.43 -6.05 9.77
N TYR A 75 14.10 -7.03 8.93
CA TYR A 75 12.73 -7.38 8.62
C TYR A 75 12.30 -8.53 9.54
N ILE A 76 11.14 -8.39 10.14
CA ILE A 76 10.52 -9.42 10.96
C ILE A 76 9.33 -9.97 10.20
N VAL A 77 9.31 -11.27 9.99
CA VAL A 77 8.31 -11.97 9.18
C VAL A 77 7.60 -13.00 10.04
N ALA A 78 6.28 -12.93 10.06
CA ALA A 78 5.44 -14.00 10.57
C ALA A 78 5.07 -14.95 9.44
N THR A 79 5.15 -16.24 9.72
CA THR A 79 4.74 -17.31 8.80
C THR A 79 3.82 -18.28 9.52
N ARG A 80 3.05 -19.06 8.77
CA ARG A 80 2.32 -20.22 9.27
C ARG A 80 2.83 -21.51 8.63
N ASP A 81 2.87 -22.57 9.38
CA ASP A 81 3.15 -23.90 8.84
C ASP A 81 1.86 -24.60 8.33
N ALA A 82 1.99 -25.79 7.78
CA ALA A 82 0.86 -26.56 7.27
C ALA A 82 -0.17 -26.96 8.36
N SER A 83 0.21 -26.90 9.63
CA SER A 83 -0.65 -27.16 10.78
C SER A 83 -1.26 -25.89 11.36
N ASN A 84 -1.14 -24.77 10.67
CA ASN A 84 -1.57 -23.44 11.14
C ASN A 84 -0.88 -22.99 12.44
N LEU A 85 0.37 -23.38 12.63
CA LEU A 85 1.20 -22.91 13.72
C LEU A 85 2.04 -21.71 13.28
N GLY A 86 2.03 -20.64 14.05
CA GLY A 86 2.80 -19.44 13.80
C GLY A 86 4.29 -19.65 14.01
N ARG A 87 5.09 -19.08 13.13
CA ARG A 87 6.54 -19.02 13.22
C ARG A 87 7.00 -17.60 12.90
N TRP A 88 8.00 -17.15 13.64
CA TRP A 88 8.55 -15.81 13.47
C TRP A 88 10.02 -15.86 13.10
N TYR A 89 10.38 -15.07 12.12
CA TYR A 89 11.74 -14.99 11.60
C TYR A 89 12.21 -13.55 11.55
N MET A 90 13.47 -13.35 11.88
CA MET A 90 14.20 -12.10 11.71
C MET A 90 15.15 -12.25 10.53
N LEU A 91 15.06 -11.33 9.58
CA LEU A 91 15.84 -11.33 8.36
C LEU A 91 16.83 -10.18 8.36
N SER A 92 18.09 -10.48 8.12
CA SER A 92 19.13 -9.48 7.88
C SER A 92 20.04 -9.96 6.75
N ASP A 93 20.35 -9.10 5.78
CA ASP A 93 21.14 -9.44 4.60
C ASP A 93 20.74 -10.81 4.01
N THR A 94 21.56 -11.83 4.22
CA THR A 94 21.31 -13.21 3.78
C THR A 94 20.91 -14.16 4.93
N THR A 95 20.81 -13.64 6.14
CA THR A 95 20.60 -14.45 7.34
C THR A 95 19.11 -14.51 7.71
N ILE A 96 18.62 -15.71 7.97
CA ILE A 96 17.27 -15.96 8.49
C ILE A 96 17.42 -16.58 9.87
N THR A 97 16.97 -15.87 10.89
CA THR A 97 17.02 -16.32 12.29
C THR A 97 15.62 -16.62 12.76
N ASN A 98 15.38 -17.82 13.29
CA ASN A 98 14.11 -18.15 13.96
C ASN A 98 14.05 -17.46 15.31
N ILE A 99 13.02 -16.67 15.53
CA ILE A 99 12.76 -15.90 16.76
C ILE A 99 11.43 -16.28 17.40
N THR A 100 10.82 -17.38 16.97
CA THR A 100 9.55 -17.88 17.53
C THR A 100 9.69 -18.11 19.04
N PRO A 101 8.72 -17.73 19.87
CA PRO A 101 8.78 -17.96 21.31
C PRO A 101 9.00 -19.44 21.65
N GLY A 102 9.98 -19.71 22.52
CA GLY A 102 10.26 -21.08 23.00
C GLY A 102 10.95 -22.00 22.00
N TYR A 103 11.58 -21.49 20.95
CA TYR A 103 12.29 -22.31 19.95
C TYR A 103 13.61 -22.90 20.51
N GLY A 104 14.33 -22.17 21.36
CA GLY A 104 15.69 -22.52 21.77
C GLY A 104 15.86 -23.15 23.17
N ALA A 105 15.04 -22.86 24.13
CA ALA A 105 15.33 -23.14 25.54
C ALA A 105 14.16 -23.53 26.46
N ASN A 106 12.92 -23.42 26.01
CA ASN A 106 11.74 -23.75 26.82
C ASN A 106 10.75 -24.60 26.03
N PRO A 107 9.87 -25.39 26.66
CA PRO A 107 8.89 -26.19 25.94
C PRO A 107 8.14 -25.29 24.98
N ALA A 108 8.18 -25.66 23.71
CA ALA A 108 7.72 -24.88 22.58
C ALA A 108 6.36 -24.23 22.87
N VAL A 109 6.33 -22.90 22.96
CA VAL A 109 5.08 -22.17 22.96
C VAL A 109 4.44 -22.37 21.59
N THR A 110 3.29 -23.01 21.57
CA THR A 110 2.56 -23.23 20.33
C THR A 110 1.74 -21.99 20.03
N LEU A 111 2.09 -21.28 18.97
CA LEU A 111 1.28 -20.19 18.42
C LEU A 111 0.25 -20.79 17.46
N ALA A 112 -0.86 -21.30 17.98
CA ALA A 112 -1.92 -21.92 17.18
C ALA A 112 -2.86 -20.88 16.57
N GLY A 113 -3.55 -21.25 15.49
CA GLY A 113 -4.58 -20.41 14.86
C GLY A 113 -4.06 -19.42 13.83
N TYR A 114 -2.82 -19.55 13.38
CA TYR A 114 -2.30 -18.76 12.26
C TYR A 114 -2.92 -19.22 10.96
N THR A 115 -3.70 -18.36 10.35
CA THR A 115 -4.33 -18.58 9.04
C THR A 115 -3.85 -17.52 8.05
N ASP A 116 -4.22 -17.66 6.80
CA ASP A 116 -3.94 -16.64 5.78
C ASP A 116 -4.66 -15.31 6.06
N ASP A 117 -5.69 -15.31 6.88
CA ASP A 117 -6.48 -14.15 7.28
C ASP A 117 -6.14 -13.66 8.70
N ILE A 118 -4.98 -14.08 9.24
CA ILE A 118 -4.56 -13.64 10.57
C ILE A 118 -4.31 -12.13 10.59
N ASN A 119 -4.76 -11.51 11.65
CA ASN A 119 -4.74 -10.06 11.82
C ASN A 119 -3.59 -9.68 12.77
N ILE A 120 -2.45 -9.32 12.20
CA ILE A 120 -1.26 -8.94 12.97
C ILE A 120 -1.10 -7.43 12.95
N THR A 121 -0.91 -6.85 14.13
CA THR A 121 -0.52 -5.45 14.31
C THR A 121 0.75 -5.37 15.14
N THR A 122 1.57 -4.38 14.86
CA THR A 122 2.88 -4.22 15.50
C THR A 122 3.16 -2.77 15.83
N SER A 123 4.09 -2.56 16.76
CA SER A 123 4.60 -1.23 17.07
C SER A 123 6.07 -1.31 17.50
N TRP A 124 6.85 -0.36 17.01
CA TRP A 124 8.19 -0.13 17.51
C TRP A 124 8.20 0.99 18.56
N VAL A 125 8.81 0.76 19.71
CA VAL A 125 9.07 1.77 20.73
C VAL A 125 10.55 1.77 21.03
N GLY A 126 11.26 2.77 20.55
CA GLY A 126 12.71 2.71 20.51
C GLY A 126 13.17 1.51 19.69
N ASN A 127 13.86 0.59 20.33
CA ASN A 127 14.35 -0.66 19.74
C ASN A 127 13.60 -1.93 20.23
N VAL A 128 12.49 -1.75 20.92
CA VAL A 128 11.60 -2.84 21.34
C VAL A 128 10.48 -3.01 20.33
N PHE A 129 10.27 -4.23 19.87
CA PHE A 129 9.21 -4.57 18.94
C PHE A 129 8.05 -5.24 19.65
N PHE A 130 6.88 -4.63 19.59
CA PHE A 130 5.64 -5.14 20.15
C PHE A 130 4.79 -5.78 19.07
N ILE A 131 4.17 -6.91 19.40
CA ILE A 131 3.42 -7.76 18.48
C ILE A 131 2.07 -8.09 19.10
N ASN A 132 1.02 -7.94 18.29
CA ASN A 132 -0.29 -8.47 18.57
C ASN A 132 -0.74 -9.32 17.37
N ASP A 133 -0.94 -10.61 17.55
CA ASP A 133 -1.34 -11.55 16.50
C ASP A 133 -2.86 -11.82 16.49
N GLY A 134 -3.61 -11.20 17.38
CA GLY A 134 -5.06 -11.34 17.48
C GLY A 134 -5.57 -12.70 18.01
N VAL A 135 -4.70 -13.70 18.15
CA VAL A 135 -5.04 -15.06 18.58
C VAL A 135 -4.36 -15.48 19.87
N SER A 136 -3.24 -14.82 20.24
CA SER A 136 -2.51 -15.02 21.49
C SER A 136 -2.55 -13.75 22.34
N ALA A 137 -2.13 -13.85 23.60
CA ALA A 137 -1.76 -12.66 24.36
C ALA A 137 -0.62 -11.92 23.64
N PRO A 138 -0.59 -10.58 23.70
CA PRO A 138 0.45 -9.79 23.04
C PRO A 138 1.86 -10.25 23.42
N MET A 139 2.78 -9.97 22.52
CA MET A 139 4.17 -10.38 22.62
C MET A 139 5.09 -9.16 22.46
N TYR A 140 6.33 -9.32 22.82
CA TYR A 140 7.36 -8.30 22.64
C TYR A 140 8.71 -8.95 22.33
N PHE A 141 9.58 -8.20 21.67
CA PHE A 141 10.92 -8.64 21.31
C PHE A 141 11.95 -7.58 21.74
N LEU A 142 12.65 -7.89 22.82
CA LEU A 142 13.71 -7.04 23.36
C LEU A 142 15.00 -7.17 22.54
N PRO A 143 15.82 -6.10 22.45
CA PRO A 143 17.04 -6.10 21.64
C PRO A 143 18.13 -7.06 22.14
N ASP A 144 18.13 -7.39 23.42
CA ASP A 144 19.05 -8.33 24.08
C ASP A 144 18.60 -9.80 24.05
N ARG A 145 17.39 -10.06 23.52
CA ARG A 145 16.83 -11.42 23.46
C ARG A 145 17.04 -12.04 22.06
N THR A 146 17.12 -13.36 22.04
CA THR A 146 17.20 -14.16 20.82
C THR A 146 15.83 -14.62 20.31
N GLU A 147 14.81 -14.54 21.16
CA GLU A 147 13.45 -15.00 20.88
C GLU A 147 12.42 -13.97 21.36
N ILE A 148 11.24 -13.98 20.73
CA ILE A 148 10.08 -13.21 21.15
C ILE A 148 9.61 -13.73 22.51
N SER A 149 9.24 -12.83 23.38
CA SER A 149 8.66 -13.13 24.70
C SER A 149 7.15 -12.86 24.68
N ARG A 150 6.39 -13.64 25.44
CA ARG A 150 4.97 -13.39 25.67
C ARG A 150 4.77 -12.68 27.00
N TYR A 151 3.73 -11.86 27.08
CA TYR A 151 3.25 -11.36 28.36
C TYR A 151 2.81 -12.53 29.28
N ASP A 152 2.85 -12.31 30.57
CA ASP A 152 2.47 -13.28 31.61
C ASP A 152 3.31 -14.57 31.62
N THR A 153 4.49 -14.57 31.00
CA THR A 153 5.43 -15.71 31.04
C THR A 153 6.79 -15.35 31.62
N ALA A 154 7.40 -16.33 32.29
CA ALA A 154 8.78 -16.19 32.73
C ALA A 154 9.73 -15.95 31.53
N PRO A 155 10.87 -15.21 31.76
CA PRO A 155 11.37 -14.75 33.04
C PRO A 155 10.82 -13.37 33.48
N ASP A 156 10.18 -12.63 32.60
CA ASP A 156 9.94 -11.19 32.82
C ASP A 156 8.65 -10.93 33.61
N ASN A 157 7.65 -11.81 33.50
CA ASN A 157 6.37 -11.75 34.22
C ASN A 157 5.63 -10.41 34.11
N TYR A 158 5.70 -9.73 32.95
CA TYR A 158 4.91 -8.56 32.70
C TYR A 158 3.42 -8.91 32.56
N VAL A 159 2.56 -8.16 33.25
CA VAL A 159 1.14 -8.49 33.37
C VAL A 159 0.32 -7.89 32.24
N TRP A 160 -0.26 -8.75 31.41
CA TRP A 160 -1.22 -8.38 30.36
C TRP A 160 -2.68 -8.37 30.86
N ASN A 161 -3.01 -9.24 31.82
CA ASN A 161 -4.37 -9.36 32.32
C ASN A 161 -4.86 -8.06 32.96
N TYR A 162 -6.10 -7.70 32.66
CA TYR A 162 -6.74 -6.50 33.21
C TYR A 162 -7.30 -6.72 34.61
N ASP A 163 -7.86 -7.90 34.87
CA ASP A 163 -8.45 -8.29 36.16
C ASP A 163 -7.85 -9.58 36.71
N ILE A 164 -7.94 -9.73 38.00
CA ILE A 164 -7.60 -10.98 38.69
C ILE A 164 -8.57 -12.08 38.26
N GLY A 165 -8.02 -13.24 37.85
CA GLY A 165 -8.83 -14.37 37.41
C GLY A 165 -9.18 -14.39 35.92
N VAL A 166 -8.74 -13.39 35.12
CA VAL A 166 -8.82 -13.42 33.66
C VAL A 166 -7.62 -14.20 33.12
N SER A 167 -7.85 -15.38 32.56
CA SER A 167 -6.77 -16.29 32.20
C SER A 167 -6.18 -16.08 30.81
N ALA A 168 -6.94 -15.53 29.86
CA ALA A 168 -6.46 -15.25 28.51
C ALA A 168 -7.25 -14.08 27.92
N THR A 169 -6.53 -13.15 27.32
CA THR A 169 -7.14 -12.05 26.58
C THR A 169 -6.38 -11.85 25.28
N THR A 170 -7.11 -11.57 24.21
CA THR A 170 -6.53 -11.18 22.93
C THR A 170 -7.07 -9.81 22.52
N ALA A 171 -6.38 -9.12 21.63
CA ALA A 171 -6.81 -7.84 21.10
C ALA A 171 -6.87 -7.89 19.56
N GLY A 172 -7.77 -7.13 18.97
CA GLY A 172 -7.83 -6.95 17.52
C GLY A 172 -6.67 -6.10 16.99
N PHE A 173 -6.21 -5.12 17.78
CA PHE A 173 -5.03 -4.33 17.46
C PHE A 173 -4.27 -3.91 18.71
N MET A 174 -2.98 -3.57 18.55
CA MET A 174 -2.16 -2.93 19.56
C MET A 174 -1.18 -1.95 18.91
N ARG A 175 -1.20 -0.70 19.35
CA ARG A 175 -0.36 0.38 18.81
C ARG A 175 0.26 1.21 19.92
N ASN A 176 1.39 1.80 19.61
CA ASN A 176 2.06 2.74 20.51
C ASN A 176 1.45 4.15 20.41
N PHE A 177 1.31 4.77 21.55
CA PHE A 177 1.00 6.18 21.69
C PHE A 177 2.07 6.84 22.59
N CYS A 178 2.74 7.85 22.09
CA CYS A 178 3.71 8.62 22.84
C CYS A 178 3.16 10.02 23.15
N SER A 179 3.01 10.32 24.43
CA SER A 179 2.60 11.64 24.88
C SER A 179 3.74 12.31 25.64
N PRO A 180 4.07 13.58 25.35
CA PRO A 180 5.11 14.32 26.10
C PRO A 180 4.87 14.35 27.62
N ASN A 181 3.62 14.33 28.05
CA ASN A 181 3.24 14.45 29.46
C ASN A 181 3.12 13.10 30.18
N VAL A 182 2.93 12.00 29.45
CA VAL A 182 2.65 10.68 30.04
C VAL A 182 3.75 9.66 29.72
N GLY A 183 4.49 9.85 28.63
CA GLY A 183 5.46 8.91 28.10
C GLY A 183 4.87 7.95 27.07
N ASN A 184 5.52 6.82 26.83
CA ASN A 184 5.00 5.80 25.93
C ASN A 184 3.94 4.98 26.64
N ILE A 185 2.88 4.70 25.91
CA ILE A 185 1.76 3.85 26.32
C ILE A 185 1.41 2.98 25.14
N LEU A 186 1.12 1.71 25.37
CA LEU A 186 0.49 0.85 24.37
C LEU A 186 -1.02 0.91 24.54
N ILE A 187 -1.74 1.05 23.44
CA ILE A 187 -3.19 1.00 23.39
C ILE A 187 -3.59 -0.23 22.57
N ALA A 188 -4.43 -1.08 23.17
CA ALA A 188 -5.01 -2.24 22.52
C ALA A 188 -6.53 -2.09 22.46
N GLY A 189 -7.17 -2.57 21.40
CA GLY A 189 -8.61 -2.47 21.24
C GLY A 189 -9.22 -3.70 20.59
N ASN A 190 -10.56 -3.78 20.65
CA ASN A 190 -11.31 -4.94 20.20
C ASN A 190 -10.89 -6.20 20.98
N LEU A 191 -11.27 -6.24 22.25
CA LEU A 191 -10.73 -7.17 23.22
C LEU A 191 -11.57 -8.45 23.32
N ASN A 192 -10.91 -9.59 23.43
CA ASN A 192 -11.53 -10.84 23.88
C ASN A 192 -11.04 -11.18 25.27
N LYS A 193 -11.92 -11.34 26.24
CA LYS A 193 -11.60 -11.69 27.61
C LYS A 193 -12.11 -13.07 27.95
N THR A 194 -11.27 -13.91 28.52
CA THR A 194 -11.63 -15.25 28.97
C THR A 194 -11.64 -15.30 30.49
N VAL A 195 -12.78 -15.58 31.07
CA VAL A 195 -12.95 -15.77 32.53
C VAL A 195 -13.42 -17.22 32.74
N GLY A 196 -12.61 -18.01 33.39
CA GLY A 196 -12.83 -19.45 33.48
C GLY A 196 -12.85 -20.13 32.13
N ALA A 197 -14.01 -20.67 31.72
CA ALA A 197 -14.21 -21.30 30.40
C ALA A 197 -14.97 -20.41 29.39
N THR A 198 -15.34 -19.19 29.76
CA THR A 198 -16.16 -18.31 28.94
C THR A 198 -15.34 -17.18 28.35
N THR A 199 -15.34 -17.09 27.02
CA THR A 199 -14.74 -15.97 26.29
C THR A 199 -15.82 -15.00 25.84
N THR A 200 -15.65 -13.72 26.14
CA THR A 200 -16.54 -12.62 25.74
C THR A 200 -15.78 -11.61 24.91
N ASN A 201 -16.37 -11.21 23.79
CA ASN A 201 -15.83 -10.17 22.93
C ASN A 201 -16.33 -8.77 23.34
N TYR A 202 -15.41 -7.82 23.41
CA TYR A 202 -15.62 -6.40 23.68
C TYR A 202 -15.12 -5.57 22.48
N PRO A 203 -15.87 -5.54 21.38
CA PRO A 203 -15.39 -5.02 20.11
C PRO A 203 -15.16 -3.51 20.09
N THR A 204 -15.80 -2.77 21.01
CA THR A 204 -15.73 -1.30 21.12
C THR A 204 -14.88 -0.84 22.30
N THR A 205 -14.17 -1.74 22.98
CA THR A 205 -13.40 -1.42 24.18
C THR A 205 -11.92 -1.31 23.84
N ILE A 206 -11.28 -0.29 24.41
CA ILE A 206 -9.82 -0.14 24.42
C ILE A 206 -9.28 -0.34 25.83
N ARG A 207 -8.03 -0.76 25.87
CA ARG A 207 -7.22 -0.90 27.06
C ARG A 207 -5.89 -0.23 26.79
N TRP A 208 -5.32 0.42 27.82
CA TRP A 208 -3.98 0.97 27.71
C TRP A 208 -3.10 0.55 28.88
N SER A 209 -1.82 0.46 28.60
CA SER A 209 -0.79 0.03 29.54
C SER A 209 -0.42 1.12 30.54
N GLN A 210 0.32 0.72 31.58
CA GLN A 210 1.15 1.65 32.33
C GLN A 210 2.17 2.33 31.39
N ALA A 211 2.53 3.58 31.72
CA ALA A 211 3.58 4.29 31.01
C ALA A 211 4.95 3.61 31.18
N PHE A 212 5.77 3.62 30.14
CA PHE A 212 7.07 2.94 30.17
C PHE A 212 8.14 3.71 29.36
N ALA A 213 9.41 3.35 29.58
CA ALA A 213 10.55 3.96 28.90
C ALA A 213 10.73 3.45 27.47
N ASN A 214 11.39 4.21 26.59
CA ASN A 214 11.66 3.85 25.19
C ASN A 214 12.42 2.53 24.98
N THR A 215 13.06 2.00 26.00
CA THR A 215 13.84 0.75 25.95
C THR A 215 13.20 -0.37 26.77
N GLY A 216 12.00 -0.16 27.28
CA GLY A 216 11.32 -1.09 28.17
C GLY A 216 10.04 -1.67 27.62
N VAL A 217 9.42 -2.48 28.45
CA VAL A 217 8.09 -3.06 28.28
C VAL A 217 7.20 -2.57 29.42
N PRO A 218 5.93 -2.20 29.18
CA PRO A 218 5.05 -1.81 30.28
C PRO A 218 4.88 -2.97 31.27
N ALA A 219 5.14 -2.69 32.56
CA ALA A 219 5.12 -3.71 33.57
C ALA A 219 3.74 -4.34 33.79
N THR A 220 2.68 -3.55 33.52
CA THR A 220 1.31 -4.02 33.74
C THR A 220 0.30 -3.26 32.89
N TRP A 221 -0.81 -3.93 32.59
CA TRP A 221 -2.02 -3.38 32.00
C TRP A 221 -3.17 -3.36 33.01
N MET A 222 -2.92 -3.87 34.22
CA MET A 222 -3.91 -3.90 35.29
C MET A 222 -4.00 -2.54 35.97
N PRO A 223 -5.20 -1.94 36.06
CA PRO A 223 -5.41 -0.68 36.79
C PRO A 223 -5.12 -0.83 38.26
N THR A 224 -4.38 0.12 38.83
CA THR A 224 -4.14 0.25 40.27
C THR A 224 -4.20 1.71 40.68
N LEU A 225 -4.29 1.99 41.96
CA LEU A 225 -4.27 3.36 42.46
C LEU A 225 -2.95 4.11 42.19
N SER A 226 -1.89 3.38 41.81
CA SER A 226 -0.54 3.92 41.61
C SER A 226 -0.07 3.94 40.16
N ASN A 227 -0.88 3.50 39.19
CA ASN A 227 -0.53 3.50 37.79
C ASN A 227 -1.59 4.18 36.91
N VAL A 228 -1.28 4.37 35.62
CA VAL A 228 -2.16 5.03 34.66
C VAL A 228 -2.92 4.03 33.77
N ALA A 229 -2.64 2.74 33.89
CA ALA A 229 -3.32 1.71 33.12
C ALA A 229 -4.83 1.74 33.38
N ASN A 230 -5.62 1.56 32.32
CA ASN A 230 -7.07 1.53 32.45
C ASN A 230 -7.72 0.92 31.19
N GLU A 231 -9.05 0.83 31.24
CA GLU A 231 -9.89 0.32 30.16
C GLU A 231 -11.13 1.20 30.03
N GLN A 232 -11.58 1.42 28.79
CA GLN A 232 -12.75 2.24 28.52
C GLN A 232 -13.45 1.81 27.23
N GLU A 233 -14.77 1.88 27.22
CA GLU A 233 -15.56 1.73 26.02
C GLU A 233 -15.50 3.00 25.15
N VAL A 234 -15.44 2.81 23.84
CA VAL A 234 -15.28 3.87 22.83
C VAL A 234 -16.63 4.08 22.11
N PRO A 235 -17.09 5.32 21.95
CA PRO A 235 -18.41 5.61 21.37
C PRO A 235 -18.39 5.52 19.83
N VAL A 236 -18.29 4.32 19.28
CA VAL A 236 -18.27 4.05 17.83
C VAL A 236 -19.33 3.02 17.43
N ARG A 237 -19.64 3.00 16.15
CA ARG A 237 -20.47 1.97 15.53
C ARG A 237 -19.57 0.86 14.99
N GLY A 238 -19.79 -0.35 15.42
CA GLY A 238 -19.02 -1.53 14.99
C GLY A 238 -17.67 -1.71 15.66
N PRO A 239 -16.97 -2.80 15.32
CA PRO A 239 -15.74 -3.18 15.97
C PRO A 239 -14.62 -2.17 15.66
N LEU A 240 -13.74 -1.98 16.64
CA LEU A 240 -12.48 -1.26 16.45
C LEU A 240 -11.57 -2.08 15.55
N ILE A 241 -10.99 -1.43 14.56
CA ILE A 241 -10.11 -2.07 13.58
C ILE A 241 -8.65 -1.80 13.89
N ASP A 242 -8.25 -0.53 13.96
CA ASP A 242 -6.87 -0.14 14.24
C ASP A 242 -6.79 1.30 14.74
N GLY A 243 -5.58 1.76 15.05
CA GLY A 243 -5.32 3.12 15.45
C GLY A 243 -3.95 3.62 15.00
N PHE A 244 -3.83 4.93 14.89
CA PHE A 244 -2.60 5.61 14.48
C PHE A 244 -2.37 6.90 15.26
N PHE A 245 -1.10 7.28 15.35
CA PHE A 245 -0.68 8.52 15.98
C PHE A 245 -0.41 9.60 14.93
N LEU A 246 -0.97 10.80 15.14
CA LEU A 246 -0.71 11.96 14.29
C LEU A 246 -0.88 13.26 15.09
N GLY A 247 0.07 14.18 14.97
CA GLY A 247 -0.06 15.52 15.53
C GLY A 247 -0.26 15.59 17.06
N GLY A 248 0.30 14.65 17.81
CA GLY A 248 0.19 14.61 19.28
C GLY A 248 -1.07 13.93 19.80
N ASN A 249 -1.95 13.45 18.95
CA ASN A 249 -3.17 12.70 19.29
C ASN A 249 -3.11 11.29 18.73
N PHE A 250 -3.87 10.40 19.37
CA PHE A 250 -4.07 9.05 18.88
C PHE A 250 -5.49 8.93 18.32
N TYR A 251 -5.60 8.41 17.11
CA TYR A 251 -6.88 8.21 16.43
C TYR A 251 -7.16 6.72 16.35
N ILE A 252 -8.38 6.31 16.69
CA ILE A 252 -8.83 4.94 16.62
C ILE A 252 -9.97 4.86 15.62
N CYS A 253 -9.81 3.97 14.66
CA CYS A 253 -10.80 3.70 13.63
C CYS A 253 -11.59 2.44 13.95
N SER A 254 -12.90 2.54 13.90
CA SER A 254 -13.78 1.39 13.68
C SER A 254 -13.95 1.15 12.18
N TYR A 255 -14.78 0.19 11.82
CA TYR A 255 -15.14 -0.02 10.42
C TYR A 255 -15.83 1.21 9.79
N TRP A 256 -16.54 2.04 10.57
CA TRP A 256 -17.30 3.18 10.06
C TRP A 256 -16.94 4.54 10.63
N ASP A 257 -16.36 4.59 11.80
CA ASP A 257 -16.15 5.84 12.54
C ASP A 257 -14.69 5.97 13.00
N THR A 258 -14.28 7.21 13.23
CA THR A 258 -12.99 7.52 13.85
C THR A 258 -13.21 8.35 15.11
N VAL A 259 -12.53 7.96 16.20
CA VAL A 259 -12.46 8.71 17.46
C VAL A 259 -11.07 9.25 17.66
N ILE A 260 -10.98 10.34 18.41
CA ILE A 260 -9.71 10.90 18.87
C ILE A 260 -9.54 10.59 20.36
N VAL A 261 -8.35 10.14 20.71
CA VAL A 261 -7.88 9.91 22.07
C VAL A 261 -6.82 10.96 22.36
N SER A 262 -7.13 11.87 23.26
CA SER A 262 -6.23 12.98 23.61
C SER A 262 -5.85 12.89 25.08
N PRO A 263 -4.59 13.18 25.44
CA PRO A 263 -4.21 13.27 26.84
C PRO A 263 -4.98 14.40 27.52
N ILE A 264 -5.50 14.12 28.71
CA ILE A 264 -6.08 15.15 29.58
C ILE A 264 -5.10 15.48 30.70
N SER A 265 -5.18 16.69 31.23
CA SER A 265 -4.35 17.09 32.34
C SER A 265 -4.59 16.17 33.53
N TYR A 266 -3.54 15.50 33.97
CA TYR A 266 -3.60 14.56 35.06
C TYR A 266 -3.67 15.30 36.41
N GLN A 267 -4.75 15.09 37.14
CA GLN A 267 -4.92 15.69 38.46
C GLN A 267 -5.06 14.65 39.59
N SER A 268 -5.29 13.38 39.26
CA SER A 268 -5.51 12.33 40.26
C SER A 268 -5.28 10.94 39.67
N THR A 269 -4.81 9.99 40.47
CA THR A 269 -4.64 8.57 40.08
C THR A 269 -5.96 7.85 39.78
N THR A 270 -7.10 8.44 40.11
CA THR A 270 -8.43 7.88 39.84
C THR A 270 -9.09 8.46 38.61
N THR A 271 -8.50 9.46 37.96
CA THR A 271 -9.07 10.11 36.77
C THR A 271 -8.50 9.47 35.51
N PRO A 272 -9.33 9.15 34.51
CA PRO A 272 -8.83 8.72 33.20
C PRO A 272 -7.85 9.72 32.64
N ILE A 273 -6.70 9.24 32.14
CA ILE A 273 -5.67 10.11 31.56
C ILE A 273 -5.97 10.50 30.11
N PHE A 274 -6.98 9.89 29.51
CA PHE A 274 -7.41 10.14 28.15
C PHE A 274 -8.84 10.63 28.07
N GLY A 275 -9.05 11.68 27.26
CA GLY A 275 -10.35 12.07 26.76
C GLY A 275 -10.61 11.38 25.43
N ILE A 276 -11.72 10.64 25.35
CA ILE A 276 -12.12 9.93 24.14
C ILE A 276 -13.36 10.60 23.60
N ARG A 277 -13.32 11.05 22.35
CA ARG A 277 -14.47 11.67 21.70
C ARG A 277 -14.59 11.23 20.25
N LEU A 278 -15.83 11.15 19.77
CA LEU A 278 -16.10 10.92 18.36
C LEU A 278 -15.52 12.07 17.54
N PHE A 279 -14.71 11.74 16.54
CA PHE A 279 -14.06 12.71 15.68
C PHE A 279 -14.74 12.81 14.32
N ASN A 280 -14.98 11.67 13.66
CA ASN A 280 -15.64 11.62 12.37
C ASN A 280 -16.59 10.41 12.28
N GLN A 281 -17.82 10.66 11.81
CA GLN A 281 -18.77 9.62 11.47
C GLN A 281 -18.77 9.36 9.98
N GLY A 282 -18.44 8.13 9.59
CA GLY A 282 -18.45 7.72 8.20
C GLY A 282 -17.06 7.62 7.55
N ARG A 283 -15.99 7.74 8.34
CA ARG A 283 -14.61 7.39 7.97
C ARG A 283 -14.05 6.41 8.97
N GLY A 284 -13.54 5.30 8.49
CA GLY A 284 -12.95 4.23 9.29
C GLY A 284 -11.87 3.50 8.50
N LEU A 285 -11.66 2.23 8.81
CA LEU A 285 -10.70 1.36 8.13
C LEU A 285 -11.35 0.04 7.73
N LEU A 286 -10.98 -0.48 6.58
CA LEU A 286 -11.46 -1.77 6.08
C LEU A 286 -10.80 -2.94 6.83
N ASN A 287 -9.51 -2.83 7.14
CA ASN A 287 -8.73 -3.77 7.95
C ASN A 287 -7.55 -3.07 8.64
N ASN A 288 -6.77 -3.79 9.44
CA ASN A 288 -5.67 -3.24 10.24
C ASN A 288 -4.47 -2.74 9.42
N ASN A 289 -4.28 -3.24 8.22
CA ASN A 289 -3.10 -2.96 7.40
C ASN A 289 -3.42 -2.04 6.21
N CYS A 290 -4.67 -1.61 6.07
CA CYS A 290 -5.11 -0.77 4.96
C CYS A 290 -4.91 0.73 5.20
N TRP A 291 -3.86 1.09 5.93
CA TRP A 291 -3.43 2.47 6.12
C TRP A 291 -1.91 2.59 6.18
N THR A 292 -1.42 3.77 5.88
CA THR A 292 -0.01 4.15 6.04
C THR A 292 0.10 5.65 6.28
N ASN A 293 1.24 6.12 6.72
CA ASN A 293 1.46 7.53 7.02
C ASN A 293 2.70 8.10 6.33
N THR A 294 2.65 9.39 6.08
CA THR A 294 3.80 10.26 5.89
C THR A 294 4.00 11.11 7.15
N ASP A 295 4.98 11.98 7.17
CA ASP A 295 5.25 12.85 8.34
C ASP A 295 4.05 13.72 8.74
N SER A 296 3.21 14.10 7.79
CA SER A 296 2.11 15.05 7.99
C SER A 296 0.71 14.49 7.72
N ASN A 297 0.59 13.36 7.06
CA ASN A 297 -0.70 12.80 6.63
C ASN A 297 -0.78 11.30 6.89
N VAL A 298 -1.99 10.83 7.12
CA VAL A 298 -2.34 9.42 7.11
C VAL A 298 -3.22 9.14 5.90
N TYR A 299 -2.96 8.04 5.21
CA TYR A 299 -3.73 7.56 4.07
C TYR A 299 -4.36 6.24 4.43
N GLY A 300 -5.60 6.03 4.02
CA GLY A 300 -6.30 4.79 4.35
C GLY A 300 -7.39 4.44 3.35
N VAL A 301 -7.85 3.20 3.47
CA VAL A 301 -8.97 2.65 2.71
C VAL A 301 -10.08 2.28 3.68
N ASP A 302 -11.27 2.82 3.48
CA ASP A 302 -12.49 2.40 4.16
C ASP A 302 -13.42 1.64 3.19
N SER A 303 -14.61 1.29 3.61
CA SER A 303 -15.60 0.60 2.78
C SER A 303 -16.20 1.45 1.65
N ARG A 304 -15.85 2.72 1.55
CA ARG A 304 -16.46 3.69 0.64
C ARG A 304 -15.47 4.40 -0.25
N ASP A 305 -14.24 4.62 0.24
CA ASP A 305 -13.27 5.48 -0.45
C ASP A 305 -11.83 5.17 -0.05
N ILE A 306 -10.91 5.73 -0.81
CA ILE A 306 -9.52 5.92 -0.42
C ILE A 306 -9.42 7.36 0.08
N TRP A 307 -8.93 7.56 1.29
CA TRP A 307 -8.92 8.86 1.94
C TRP A 307 -7.52 9.29 2.41
N VAL A 308 -7.36 10.59 2.59
CA VAL A 308 -6.22 11.21 3.26
C VAL A 308 -6.70 12.01 4.47
N PHE A 309 -5.95 11.96 5.56
CA PHE A 309 -6.21 12.65 6.80
C PHE A 309 -4.99 13.48 7.21
N ASN A 310 -5.18 14.77 7.47
CA ASN A 310 -4.11 15.73 7.81
C ASN A 310 -4.05 16.10 9.29
N GLY A 311 -4.77 15.39 10.16
CA GLY A 311 -4.90 15.69 11.58
C GLY A 311 -6.10 16.58 11.93
N SER A 312 -6.70 17.26 10.95
CA SER A 312 -7.85 18.14 11.14
C SER A 312 -9.09 17.66 10.39
N ASP A 313 -8.92 17.14 9.17
CA ASP A 313 -10.04 16.73 8.32
C ASP A 313 -9.67 15.55 7.42
N PHE A 314 -10.69 14.76 7.06
CA PHE A 314 -10.60 13.68 6.08
C PHE A 314 -11.02 14.18 4.70
N ALA A 315 -10.15 13.99 3.73
CA ALA A 315 -10.46 14.29 2.33
C ALA A 315 -10.48 13.00 1.49
N PRO A 316 -11.43 12.86 0.53
CA PRO A 316 -11.43 11.75 -0.40
C PRO A 316 -10.23 11.88 -1.36
N LEU A 317 -9.40 10.85 -1.42
CA LEU A 317 -8.24 10.80 -2.32
C LEU A 317 -8.59 10.19 -3.67
N GLY A 318 -9.50 9.22 -3.68
CA GLY A 318 -9.99 8.58 -4.91
C GLY A 318 -10.84 9.52 -5.78
N ASN A 319 -11.53 10.45 -5.17
CA ASN A 319 -12.25 11.60 -5.72
C ASN A 319 -12.96 11.34 -7.05
N GLN A 320 -13.72 10.24 -7.13
CA GLN A 320 -14.44 9.78 -8.33
C GLN A 320 -13.53 9.56 -9.58
N ARG A 321 -12.22 9.51 -9.42
CA ARG A 321 -11.25 9.31 -10.50
C ARG A 321 -10.76 7.86 -10.60
N VAL A 322 -10.50 7.23 -9.45
CA VAL A 322 -10.03 5.83 -9.34
C VAL A 322 -10.86 5.00 -8.35
N ARG A 323 -11.80 5.63 -7.64
CA ARG A 323 -12.59 5.01 -6.58
C ARG A 323 -13.41 3.83 -7.09
N ASP A 324 -14.24 4.08 -8.09
CA ASP A 324 -15.15 3.07 -8.63
C ASP A 324 -14.37 1.97 -9.34
N TYR A 325 -13.27 2.33 -10.02
CA TYR A 325 -12.32 1.37 -10.57
C TYR A 325 -11.77 0.44 -9.50
N PHE A 326 -11.26 1.00 -8.39
CA PHE A 326 -10.66 0.24 -7.30
C PHE A 326 -11.66 -0.75 -6.70
N PHE A 327 -12.84 -0.26 -6.26
CA PHE A 327 -13.83 -1.11 -5.59
C PHE A 327 -14.50 -2.11 -6.52
N ARG A 328 -14.66 -1.79 -7.80
CA ARG A 328 -15.18 -2.73 -8.80
C ARG A 328 -14.23 -3.89 -9.09
N ASN A 329 -12.92 -3.64 -9.02
CA ASN A 329 -11.92 -4.66 -9.27
C ASN A 329 -11.46 -5.39 -8.00
N LEU A 330 -11.75 -4.87 -6.81
CA LEU A 330 -11.38 -5.49 -5.55
C LEU A 330 -12.14 -6.80 -5.34
N SER A 331 -11.42 -7.88 -4.98
CA SER A 331 -12.04 -9.14 -4.60
C SER A 331 -12.81 -9.00 -3.28
N PRO A 332 -14.13 -9.21 -3.25
CA PRO A 332 -14.88 -9.12 -2.00
C PRO A 332 -14.50 -10.22 -1.00
N THR A 333 -14.04 -11.37 -1.48
CA THR A 333 -13.66 -12.52 -0.65
C THR A 333 -12.38 -12.27 0.13
N TYR A 334 -11.44 -11.51 -0.46
CA TYR A 334 -10.10 -11.31 0.11
C TYR A 334 -9.81 -9.84 0.45
N SER A 335 -10.83 -8.99 0.52
CA SER A 335 -10.67 -7.55 0.78
C SER A 335 -9.98 -7.24 2.11
N GLN A 336 -10.05 -8.13 3.09
CA GLN A 336 -9.35 -8.00 4.37
C GLN A 336 -7.81 -8.15 4.25
N ARG A 337 -7.28 -8.54 3.09
CA ARG A 337 -5.84 -8.70 2.84
C ARG A 337 -5.20 -7.48 2.18
N ILE A 338 -5.93 -6.37 2.02
CA ILE A 338 -5.37 -5.11 1.55
C ILE A 338 -4.32 -4.63 2.54
N PHE A 339 -3.20 -4.16 2.02
CA PHE A 339 -2.22 -3.45 2.83
C PHE A 339 -1.67 -2.24 2.08
N MET A 340 -1.13 -1.29 2.83
CA MET A 340 -0.57 -0.06 2.27
C MET A 340 0.87 0.14 2.71
N VAL A 341 1.67 0.70 1.81
CA VAL A 341 3.08 1.03 2.07
C VAL A 341 3.35 2.46 1.62
N ASN A 342 4.04 3.22 2.46
CA ASN A 342 4.62 4.50 2.05
C ASN A 342 5.98 4.23 1.40
N ASN A 343 6.13 4.50 0.12
CA ASN A 343 7.39 4.41 -0.61
C ASN A 343 8.01 5.81 -0.71
N THR A 344 8.82 6.17 0.29
CA THR A 344 9.42 7.51 0.39
C THR A 344 10.42 7.78 -0.73
N GLN A 345 11.07 6.76 -1.29
CA GLN A 345 11.98 6.92 -2.42
C GLN A 345 11.28 7.47 -3.67
N LYS A 346 10.04 7.08 -3.87
CA LYS A 346 9.22 7.50 -5.02
C LYS A 346 8.19 8.58 -4.68
N ASN A 347 8.11 9.02 -3.43
CA ASN A 347 7.07 9.92 -2.93
C ASN A 347 5.66 9.40 -3.25
N GLN A 348 5.43 8.11 -2.99
CA GLN A 348 4.14 7.49 -3.33
C GLN A 348 3.60 6.60 -2.22
N ILE A 349 2.27 6.59 -2.13
CA ILE A 349 1.52 5.64 -1.34
C ILE A 349 1.16 4.47 -2.25
N GLU A 350 1.51 3.27 -1.86
CA GLU A 350 1.23 2.03 -2.57
C GLU A 350 0.12 1.27 -1.87
N ILE A 351 -0.95 0.95 -2.60
CA ILE A 351 -2.11 0.19 -2.11
C ILE A 351 -2.08 -1.18 -2.80
N TYR A 352 -1.73 -2.20 -2.06
CA TYR A 352 -1.71 -3.57 -2.53
C TYR A 352 -3.07 -4.22 -2.28
N TYR A 353 -3.65 -4.83 -3.29
CA TYR A 353 -4.98 -5.40 -3.18
C TYR A 353 -5.13 -6.68 -4.02
N PRO A 354 -5.96 -7.62 -3.56
CA PRO A 354 -6.39 -8.76 -4.36
C PRO A 354 -7.48 -8.31 -5.34
N ASP A 355 -7.27 -8.48 -6.64
CA ASP A 355 -8.32 -8.23 -7.62
C ASP A 355 -9.27 -9.44 -7.78
N LEU A 356 -10.26 -9.32 -8.66
CA LEU A 356 -11.23 -10.39 -8.91
C LEU A 356 -10.61 -11.69 -9.46
N THR A 357 -9.38 -11.66 -9.98
CA THR A 357 -8.65 -12.81 -10.49
C THR A 357 -7.73 -13.44 -9.45
N SER A 358 -7.62 -12.82 -8.28
CA SER A 358 -6.73 -13.28 -7.20
C SER A 358 -7.15 -14.64 -6.67
N THR A 359 -6.16 -15.47 -6.38
CA THR A 359 -6.31 -16.76 -5.69
C THR A 359 -6.18 -16.65 -4.17
N GLY A 360 -6.17 -15.44 -3.64
CA GLY A 360 -6.11 -15.20 -2.20
C GLY A 360 -5.16 -14.10 -1.75
N TRP A 361 -4.17 -13.72 -2.55
CA TRP A 361 -3.15 -12.75 -2.17
C TRP A 361 -3.21 -11.49 -3.04
N CYS A 362 -2.56 -10.41 -2.60
CA CYS A 362 -2.51 -9.18 -3.39
C CYS A 362 -1.73 -9.44 -4.68
N ASN A 363 -2.41 -9.33 -5.80
CA ASN A 363 -1.88 -9.50 -7.15
C ASN A 363 -1.87 -8.20 -7.96
N LYS A 364 -2.37 -7.12 -7.38
CA LYS A 364 -2.36 -5.77 -7.94
C LYS A 364 -1.87 -4.75 -6.92
N MET A 365 -1.27 -3.68 -7.43
CA MET A 365 -0.90 -2.50 -6.64
C MET A 365 -1.34 -1.25 -7.38
N LEU A 366 -2.10 -0.39 -6.71
CA LEU A 366 -2.43 0.96 -7.16
C LEU A 366 -1.57 1.95 -6.39
N SER A 367 -1.03 2.98 -7.02
CA SER A 367 -0.22 3.95 -6.30
C SER A 367 -0.60 5.40 -6.59
N TYR A 368 -0.46 6.22 -5.55
CA TYR A 368 -0.68 7.66 -5.59
C TYR A 368 0.63 8.39 -5.29
N ARG A 369 1.10 9.21 -6.21
CA ARG A 369 2.25 10.09 -6.01
C ARG A 369 1.81 11.38 -5.34
N TYR A 370 2.19 11.54 -4.07
CA TYR A 370 1.76 12.69 -3.28
C TYR A 370 2.52 13.98 -3.61
N ASP A 371 3.70 13.88 -4.22
CA ASP A 371 4.48 15.02 -4.72
C ASP A 371 3.89 15.64 -6.00
N LEU A 372 3.33 14.81 -6.88
CA LEU A 372 2.72 15.22 -8.15
C LEU A 372 1.19 15.27 -8.08
N GLN A 373 0.59 14.72 -7.04
CA GLN A 373 -0.86 14.56 -6.86
C GLN A 373 -1.52 13.77 -8.00
N VAL A 374 -0.86 12.71 -8.48
CA VAL A 374 -1.34 11.88 -9.59
C VAL A 374 -1.44 10.42 -9.18
N TRP A 375 -2.42 9.73 -9.77
CA TRP A 375 -2.54 8.28 -9.70
C TRP A 375 -1.76 7.61 -10.82
N ASN A 376 -1.10 6.52 -10.51
CA ASN A 376 -0.48 5.64 -11.49
C ASN A 376 -1.44 4.53 -11.90
N ALA A 377 -1.25 3.99 -13.09
CA ALA A 377 -1.96 2.78 -13.51
C ALA A 377 -1.66 1.60 -12.56
N PRO A 378 -2.59 0.64 -12.45
CA PRO A 378 -2.36 -0.54 -11.62
C PRO A 378 -1.14 -1.32 -12.10
N LYS A 379 -0.39 -1.81 -11.12
CA LYS A 379 0.77 -2.68 -11.32
C LYS A 379 0.41 -4.12 -10.99
N ASP A 380 0.84 -5.06 -11.83
CA ASP A 380 0.83 -6.49 -11.51
C ASP A 380 1.87 -6.81 -10.43
N ILE A 381 1.49 -7.61 -9.47
CA ILE A 381 2.33 -8.07 -8.36
C ILE A 381 2.15 -9.59 -8.21
N GLN A 382 3.23 -10.27 -7.85
CA GLN A 382 3.15 -11.72 -7.66
C GLN A 382 2.85 -12.08 -6.20
N ASN A 383 1.56 -12.28 -5.88
CA ASN A 383 1.08 -12.85 -4.60
C ASN A 383 1.70 -12.22 -3.35
N ALA A 384 1.68 -10.90 -3.22
CA ALA A 384 2.18 -10.21 -2.05
C ALA A 384 1.26 -10.44 -0.84
N CYS A 385 1.84 -10.85 0.29
CA CYS A 385 1.12 -11.06 1.55
C CYS A 385 1.13 -9.80 2.43
N MET A 386 2.28 -9.12 2.48
CA MET A 386 2.49 -7.90 3.25
C MET A 386 3.72 -7.18 2.70
N GLY A 387 3.85 -5.91 2.99
CA GLY A 387 4.98 -5.10 2.60
C GLY A 387 5.29 -4.00 3.60
N THR A 388 6.51 -3.54 3.57
CA THR A 388 6.97 -2.38 4.33
C THR A 388 8.06 -1.65 3.56
N GLU A 389 8.29 -0.39 3.87
CA GLU A 389 9.49 0.32 3.45
C GLU A 389 10.64 0.00 4.41
N GLY A 390 11.85 -0.03 3.90
CA GLY A 390 13.02 -0.16 4.73
C GLY A 390 14.31 0.09 3.98
N PRO A 391 15.39 0.41 4.72
CA PRO A 391 16.71 0.49 4.15
C PRO A 391 17.09 -0.87 3.61
N VAL A 392 17.96 -0.83 2.64
CA VAL A 392 18.57 -2.04 2.13
C VAL A 392 19.61 -2.53 3.12
N PHE A 393 19.74 -3.81 3.19
CA PHE A 393 20.83 -4.46 3.89
C PHE A 393 22.19 -3.90 3.49
N THR A 394 23.13 -3.91 4.40
CA THR A 394 24.40 -3.16 4.38
C THR A 394 25.25 -3.31 3.12
N ASN A 395 25.11 -4.39 2.37
CA ASN A 395 25.88 -4.69 1.16
C ASN A 395 25.15 -4.46 -0.15
N SER A 396 23.95 -3.89 -0.14
CA SER A 396 23.21 -3.70 -1.38
C SER A 396 23.24 -2.25 -1.86
N ALA A 397 23.19 -2.08 -3.18
CA ALA A 397 23.11 -0.78 -3.83
C ALA A 397 21.77 -0.04 -3.58
N PHE A 398 20.88 -0.61 -2.79
CA PHE A 398 19.51 -0.19 -2.62
C PHE A 398 19.29 0.41 -1.24
N LYS A 399 19.09 1.68 -1.11
CA LYS A 399 19.01 2.33 0.20
C LYS A 399 17.61 2.43 0.78
N TYR A 400 16.60 2.57 -0.01
CA TYR A 400 15.20 2.58 0.43
C TYR A 400 14.37 2.02 -0.70
N ALA A 401 13.51 1.09 -0.43
CA ALA A 401 12.56 0.62 -1.41
C ALA A 401 11.45 -0.17 -0.71
N SER A 402 10.33 -0.22 -1.36
CA SER A 402 9.24 -1.08 -0.93
C SER A 402 9.67 -2.54 -0.98
N ARG A 403 9.39 -3.25 0.09
CA ARG A 403 9.67 -4.68 0.26
C ARG A 403 8.37 -5.41 0.47
N CYS A 404 8.24 -6.54 -0.18
CA CYS A 404 7.09 -7.40 0.03
C CYS A 404 7.53 -8.82 0.33
N VAL A 405 6.74 -9.53 1.13
CA VAL A 405 6.83 -10.99 1.23
C VAL A 405 5.78 -11.58 0.32
N THR A 406 6.20 -12.52 -0.53
CA THR A 406 5.31 -13.21 -1.44
C THR A 406 5.01 -14.61 -0.93
N TYR A 407 3.78 -15.03 -1.16
CA TYR A 407 3.36 -16.40 -0.94
C TYR A 407 3.79 -17.28 -2.11
N ALA A 408 4.38 -18.44 -1.83
CA ALA A 408 4.73 -19.39 -2.87
C ALA A 408 3.47 -20.11 -3.37
N PRO A 409 3.18 -20.11 -4.68
CA PRO A 409 2.06 -20.86 -5.21
C PRO A 409 2.28 -22.37 -5.04
N ALA A 410 1.20 -23.07 -4.75
CA ALA A 410 1.00 -24.53 -4.73
C ALA A 410 2.24 -25.41 -4.59
N GLY A 411 2.47 -25.94 -3.40
CA GLY A 411 3.37 -27.08 -3.13
C GLY A 411 4.70 -26.74 -2.45
N ALA A 412 5.19 -25.53 -2.50
CA ALA A 412 6.36 -25.11 -1.74
C ALA A 412 5.93 -24.28 -0.52
N GLN A 413 6.12 -24.81 0.68
CA GLN A 413 5.85 -24.11 1.94
C GLN A 413 6.96 -23.09 2.23
N ASN A 414 7.11 -22.09 1.36
CA ASN A 414 8.06 -21.02 1.56
C ASN A 414 7.60 -19.73 0.86
N GLY A 415 8.15 -18.62 1.30
CA GLY A 415 7.95 -17.31 0.70
C GLY A 415 9.26 -16.74 0.17
N LYS A 416 9.17 -15.56 -0.41
CA LYS A 416 10.32 -14.78 -0.87
C LYS A 416 10.23 -13.36 -0.30
N LEU A 417 11.36 -12.83 0.12
CA LEU A 417 11.48 -11.39 0.33
C LEU A 417 11.89 -10.76 -1.00
N ILE A 418 11.03 -9.91 -1.52
CA ILE A 418 11.27 -9.21 -2.79
C ILE A 418 11.42 -7.71 -2.59
N GLN A 419 12.22 -7.12 -3.43
CA GLN A 419 12.25 -5.68 -3.67
C GLN A 419 11.44 -5.37 -4.90
N THR A 420 10.53 -4.42 -4.79
CA THR A 420 9.76 -3.91 -5.92
C THR A 420 10.48 -2.74 -6.60
N SER A 421 10.09 -2.43 -7.81
CA SER A 421 10.58 -1.28 -8.59
C SER A 421 12.07 -1.34 -8.93
N ILE A 422 12.60 -2.53 -9.14
CA ILE A 422 13.97 -2.77 -9.56
C ILE A 422 14.05 -3.78 -10.69
N GLY A 423 14.99 -3.58 -11.62
CA GLY A 423 15.08 -4.40 -12.82
C GLY A 423 13.90 -4.14 -13.78
N ASN A 424 13.68 -5.05 -14.74
CA ASN A 424 12.74 -4.86 -15.85
C ASN A 424 11.77 -6.03 -16.03
N SER A 425 11.82 -7.01 -15.13
CA SER A 425 11.02 -8.24 -15.19
C SER A 425 10.44 -8.57 -13.82
N PHE A 426 9.47 -9.47 -13.78
CA PHE A 426 9.02 -10.11 -12.54
C PHE A 426 10.12 -11.00 -11.94
N ILE A 427 9.94 -11.41 -10.69
CA ILE A 427 10.91 -12.25 -9.95
C ILE A 427 11.19 -13.61 -10.62
N ASN A 428 10.33 -14.07 -11.50
CA ASN A 428 10.48 -15.28 -12.31
C ASN A 428 11.11 -15.02 -13.69
N ASN A 429 11.66 -13.81 -13.93
CA ASN A 429 12.18 -13.32 -15.19
C ASN A 429 11.12 -13.22 -16.32
N ALA A 430 9.84 -13.29 -15.99
CA ALA A 430 8.80 -13.03 -16.97
C ALA A 430 8.76 -11.54 -17.36
N PRO A 431 8.46 -11.21 -18.60
CA PRO A 431 8.30 -9.82 -19.02
C PRO A 431 7.13 -9.16 -18.28
N ILE A 432 7.24 -7.84 -18.08
CA ILE A 432 6.16 -7.03 -17.52
C ILE A 432 5.40 -6.40 -18.69
N PRO A 433 4.16 -6.84 -18.97
CA PRO A 433 3.35 -6.24 -20.02
C PRO A 433 2.95 -4.82 -19.59
N CYS A 434 3.23 -3.85 -20.45
CA CYS A 434 2.92 -2.46 -20.19
C CYS A 434 1.90 -1.94 -21.19
N LEU A 435 0.95 -1.16 -20.69
CA LEU A 435 -0.05 -0.48 -21.48
C LEU A 435 -0.23 0.95 -20.97
N PHE A 436 -0.13 1.89 -21.89
CA PHE A 436 -0.63 3.25 -21.73
C PHE A 436 -1.61 3.55 -22.84
N GLU A 437 -2.83 3.92 -22.49
CA GLU A 437 -3.85 4.28 -23.46
C GLU A 437 -4.58 5.54 -23.03
N ARG A 438 -4.65 6.49 -23.93
CA ARG A 438 -5.43 7.69 -23.79
C ARG A 438 -6.37 7.85 -24.98
N THR A 439 -7.65 7.85 -24.71
CA THR A 439 -8.69 7.93 -25.71
C THR A 439 -9.28 9.33 -25.83
N ASN A 440 -9.89 9.63 -26.96
CA ASN A 440 -10.65 10.87 -27.22
C ASN A 440 -9.88 12.17 -26.94
N MET A 441 -8.58 12.21 -27.26
CA MET A 441 -7.79 13.42 -27.16
C MET A 441 -8.20 14.47 -28.17
N THR A 442 -8.28 15.71 -27.75
CA THR A 442 -8.24 16.87 -28.64
C THR A 442 -6.77 17.24 -28.86
N LEU A 443 -6.34 17.23 -30.12
CA LEU A 443 -4.97 17.64 -30.44
C LEU A 443 -4.84 19.15 -30.40
N LEU A 444 -3.63 19.63 -30.08
CA LEU A 444 -3.31 21.04 -30.05
C LEU A 444 -2.56 21.42 -31.30
N ASP A 445 -2.82 22.61 -31.86
CA ASP A 445 -2.07 23.20 -32.98
C ASP A 445 -0.65 23.64 -32.52
N GLU A 446 0.15 24.19 -33.43
CA GLU A 446 1.51 24.67 -33.14
C GLU A 446 1.54 25.83 -32.14
N ASN A 447 0.43 26.52 -31.95
CA ASN A 447 0.27 27.62 -31.00
C ASN A 447 -0.31 27.17 -29.67
N GLY A 448 -0.58 25.88 -29.50
CA GLY A 448 -1.18 25.31 -28.28
C GLY A 448 -2.71 25.44 -28.21
N ASN A 449 -3.39 25.85 -29.30
CA ASN A 449 -4.83 25.92 -29.32
C ASN A 449 -5.46 24.57 -29.66
N PRO A 450 -6.57 24.18 -29.00
CA PRO A 450 -7.26 22.95 -29.34
C PRO A 450 -7.87 23.02 -30.75
N ILE A 451 -7.67 21.95 -31.53
CA ILE A 451 -8.33 21.80 -32.82
C ILE A 451 -9.84 21.68 -32.59
N PRO A 452 -10.67 22.51 -33.27
CA PRO A 452 -12.11 22.48 -33.08
C PRO A 452 -12.71 21.10 -33.34
N TYR A 453 -13.67 20.69 -32.56
CA TYR A 453 -14.38 19.40 -32.74
C TYR A 453 -15.13 19.31 -34.08
N SER A 454 -15.42 20.44 -34.74
CA SER A 454 -15.98 20.51 -36.09
C SER A 454 -15.00 20.06 -37.17
N SER A 455 -13.71 19.95 -36.86
CA SER A 455 -12.67 19.52 -37.80
C SER A 455 -12.33 18.05 -37.59
N LYS A 456 -11.93 17.37 -38.67
CA LYS A 456 -11.33 16.03 -38.59
C LYS A 456 -9.83 16.13 -38.76
N VAL A 457 -9.12 15.24 -38.09
CA VAL A 457 -7.66 15.12 -38.14
C VAL A 457 -7.31 13.78 -38.76
N TYR A 458 -6.50 13.82 -39.81
CA TYR A 458 -5.87 12.64 -40.39
C TYR A 458 -4.40 12.62 -39.98
N VAL A 459 -4.03 11.69 -39.11
CA VAL A 459 -2.66 11.53 -38.66
C VAL A 459 -1.90 10.63 -39.65
N HIS A 460 -0.87 11.16 -40.26
CA HIS A 460 -0.01 10.44 -41.21
C HIS A 460 1.08 9.66 -40.52
N ARG A 461 1.72 10.31 -39.53
CA ARG A 461 2.86 9.75 -38.78
C ARG A 461 2.82 10.22 -37.33
N ALA A 462 3.30 9.37 -36.44
CA ALA A 462 3.55 9.72 -35.06
C ALA A 462 5.03 9.54 -34.73
N LEU A 463 5.59 10.47 -33.96
CA LEU A 463 6.95 10.45 -33.46
C LEU A 463 6.91 10.51 -31.94
N PRO A 464 7.13 9.41 -31.23
CA PRO A 464 7.27 9.44 -29.79
C PRO A 464 8.63 10.05 -29.40
N GLU A 465 8.62 10.91 -28.39
CA GLU A 465 9.83 11.36 -27.71
C GLU A 465 10.15 10.34 -26.61
N VAL A 466 10.93 9.32 -26.95
CA VAL A 466 11.22 8.15 -26.08
C VAL A 466 12.69 8.10 -25.73
N SER A 467 12.96 7.70 -24.50
CA SER A 467 14.31 7.35 -24.01
C SER A 467 14.29 5.98 -23.33
N GLY A 468 15.44 5.30 -23.29
CA GLY A 468 15.60 3.99 -22.67
C GLY A 468 16.09 2.91 -23.65
N THR A 469 15.61 1.67 -23.48
CA THR A 469 15.98 0.50 -24.30
C THR A 469 14.73 -0.27 -24.72
N GLY A 470 14.85 -1.09 -25.76
CA GLY A 470 13.79 -1.99 -26.20
C GLY A 470 12.95 -1.45 -27.37
N ALA A 471 11.77 -2.02 -27.54
CA ALA A 471 10.84 -1.67 -28.61
C ALA A 471 9.45 -1.36 -28.03
N LEU A 472 8.80 -0.36 -28.60
CA LEU A 472 7.43 0.05 -28.29
C LEU A 472 6.50 -0.21 -29.45
N ASN A 473 5.36 -0.79 -29.15
CA ASN A 473 4.24 -0.88 -30.05
C ASN A 473 3.37 0.37 -29.88
N ILE A 474 3.26 1.16 -30.93
CA ILE A 474 2.47 2.39 -30.94
C ILE A 474 1.32 2.23 -31.92
N THR A 475 0.12 2.45 -31.43
CA THR A 475 -1.08 2.40 -32.25
C THR A 475 -1.85 3.71 -32.09
N ILE A 476 -2.17 4.33 -33.20
CA ILE A 476 -2.99 5.55 -33.24
C ILE A 476 -4.38 5.17 -33.73
N GLY A 477 -5.37 5.71 -33.08
CA GLY A 477 -6.77 5.51 -33.39
C GLY A 477 -7.57 6.78 -33.20
N GLY A 478 -8.87 6.65 -33.26
CA GLY A 478 -9.76 7.76 -32.99
C GLY A 478 -11.22 7.44 -33.28
N ALA A 479 -12.07 8.43 -33.04
CA ALA A 479 -13.50 8.34 -33.23
C ALA A 479 -14.09 9.64 -33.81
N ASN A 480 -15.24 9.53 -34.46
CA ASN A 480 -15.99 10.70 -34.96
C ASN A 480 -16.98 11.24 -33.91
N SER A 481 -17.20 10.51 -32.86
CA SER A 481 -18.01 10.92 -31.69
C SER A 481 -17.34 10.43 -30.41
N THR A 482 -17.39 11.24 -29.38
CA THR A 482 -16.87 10.88 -28.04
C THR A 482 -17.63 9.72 -27.40
N ALA A 483 -18.83 9.39 -27.90
CA ALA A 483 -19.59 8.21 -27.45
C ALA A 483 -19.17 6.90 -28.14
N GLN A 484 -18.34 6.99 -29.18
CA GLN A 484 -17.86 5.82 -29.93
C GLN A 484 -16.57 5.29 -29.34
N THR A 485 -16.43 3.96 -29.30
CA THR A 485 -15.14 3.31 -29.03
C THR A 485 -14.16 3.69 -30.15
N PRO A 486 -12.93 4.13 -29.81
CA PRO A 486 -11.92 4.44 -30.82
C PRO A 486 -11.62 3.25 -31.73
N VAL A 487 -11.52 3.52 -33.01
CA VAL A 487 -11.04 2.53 -33.98
C VAL A 487 -9.53 2.75 -34.15
N TYR A 488 -8.76 1.73 -33.85
CA TYR A 488 -7.32 1.74 -33.98
C TYR A 488 -6.85 1.30 -35.35
N GLY A 489 -5.83 1.99 -35.87
CA GLY A 489 -5.17 1.65 -37.12
C GLY A 489 -4.09 0.57 -36.94
N GLN A 490 -3.16 0.53 -37.87
CA GLN A 490 -2.03 -0.38 -37.84
C GLN A 490 -1.09 -0.03 -36.66
N THR A 491 -0.60 -1.04 -35.97
CA THR A 491 0.46 -0.90 -34.95
C THR A 491 1.80 -0.71 -35.65
N GLY A 492 2.51 0.33 -35.25
CA GLY A 492 3.90 0.55 -35.66
C GLY A 492 4.84 0.19 -34.51
N VAL A 493 5.99 -0.36 -34.85
CA VAL A 493 7.04 -0.70 -33.86
C VAL A 493 8.13 0.34 -33.92
N VAL A 494 8.48 0.90 -32.76
CA VAL A 494 9.58 1.86 -32.59
C VAL A 494 10.64 1.22 -31.72
N SER A 495 11.84 1.08 -32.25
CA SER A 495 13.02 0.79 -31.41
C SER A 495 13.52 2.08 -30.78
N VAL A 496 13.69 2.09 -29.47
CA VAL A 496 14.12 3.27 -28.70
C VAL A 496 15.53 3.76 -29.13
N VAL A 497 16.31 2.90 -29.79
CA VAL A 497 17.73 3.13 -30.15
C VAL A 497 17.89 3.57 -31.60
N THR A 498 16.83 3.67 -32.41
CA THR A 498 16.96 3.99 -33.85
C THR A 498 16.84 5.48 -34.15
N ASP A 499 17.59 5.91 -35.16
CA ASP A 499 17.66 7.32 -35.60
C ASP A 499 16.39 7.87 -36.25
N ASN A 500 15.39 7.03 -36.56
CA ASN A 500 14.15 7.47 -37.18
C ASN A 500 12.94 6.74 -36.56
N PRO A 501 12.46 7.19 -35.41
CA PRO A 501 11.38 6.54 -34.68
C PRO A 501 9.97 6.90 -35.17
N TRP A 502 9.83 7.38 -36.42
CA TRP A 502 8.53 7.68 -36.99
C TRP A 502 7.70 6.43 -37.24
N VAL A 503 6.49 6.43 -36.70
CA VAL A 503 5.48 5.41 -36.95
C VAL A 503 4.51 5.94 -38.01
N THR A 504 4.39 5.22 -39.11
CA THR A 504 3.34 5.48 -40.11
C THR A 504 2.02 4.94 -39.56
N THR A 505 1.01 5.78 -39.53
CA THR A 505 -0.32 5.40 -39.09
C THR A 505 -1.24 5.19 -40.28
N GLN A 506 -2.15 4.26 -40.17
CA GLN A 506 -3.23 4.05 -41.12
C GLN A 506 -4.55 4.18 -40.38
N GLN A 507 -5.02 5.39 -40.21
CA GLN A 507 -6.35 5.65 -39.67
C GLN A 507 -7.14 6.55 -40.61
N ASN A 508 -8.44 6.50 -40.49
CA ASN A 508 -9.32 7.46 -41.17
C ASN A 508 -9.26 8.82 -40.48
N ALA A 509 -9.63 9.88 -41.20
CA ALA A 509 -9.80 11.19 -40.60
C ALA A 509 -10.88 11.14 -39.52
N VAL A 510 -10.54 11.55 -38.27
CA VAL A 510 -11.37 11.45 -37.07
C VAL A 510 -11.44 12.77 -36.33
N ARG A 511 -12.47 12.97 -35.51
CA ARG A 511 -12.64 14.20 -34.70
C ARG A 511 -11.83 14.15 -33.41
N THR A 512 -11.67 12.96 -32.82
CA THR A 512 -10.85 12.75 -31.63
C THR A 512 -9.78 11.70 -31.90
N THR A 513 -8.59 11.92 -31.40
CA THR A 513 -7.46 11.01 -31.57
C THR A 513 -7.26 10.17 -30.31
N SER A 514 -6.84 8.94 -30.47
CA SER A 514 -6.49 8.03 -29.37
C SER A 514 -5.11 7.46 -29.59
N ILE A 515 -4.36 7.32 -28.48
CA ILE A 515 -3.00 6.77 -28.48
C ILE A 515 -2.99 5.53 -27.60
N LYS A 516 -2.32 4.49 -28.09
CA LYS A 516 -2.00 3.28 -27.33
C LYS A 516 -0.52 2.99 -27.48
N ILE A 517 0.18 2.82 -26.35
CA ILE A 517 1.59 2.45 -26.26
C ILE A 517 1.68 1.16 -25.45
N GLU A 518 2.30 0.15 -26.02
CA GLU A 518 2.43 -1.17 -25.41
C GLU A 518 3.88 -1.67 -25.49
N SER A 519 4.31 -2.42 -24.49
CA SER A 519 5.53 -3.20 -24.54
C SER A 519 5.36 -4.49 -23.73
N ASN A 520 6.10 -5.54 -24.10
CA ASN A 520 6.08 -6.81 -23.39
C ASN A 520 7.42 -7.54 -23.57
N ASP A 521 8.49 -6.89 -23.14
CA ASP A 521 9.84 -7.46 -23.16
C ASP A 521 10.46 -7.36 -21.77
N ALA A 522 11.18 -8.40 -21.35
CA ALA A 522 11.83 -8.46 -20.05
C ALA A 522 13.04 -7.51 -19.93
N THR A 523 13.55 -7.01 -21.04
CA THR A 523 14.75 -6.16 -21.09
C THR A 523 14.45 -4.70 -21.40
N ASP A 524 13.22 -4.36 -21.78
CA ASP A 524 12.84 -3.00 -22.15
C ASP A 524 12.76 -2.07 -20.93
N THR A 525 13.29 -0.87 -21.12
CA THR A 525 13.09 0.27 -20.24
C THR A 525 12.76 1.46 -21.09
N TRP A 526 11.63 2.09 -20.86
CA TRP A 526 11.27 3.26 -21.64
C TRP A 526 10.60 4.35 -20.79
N ASN A 527 10.83 5.57 -21.25
CA ASN A 527 10.16 6.76 -20.76
C ASN A 527 9.74 7.59 -21.96
N THR A 528 8.47 7.92 -22.06
CA THR A 528 7.89 8.74 -23.15
C THR A 528 7.47 10.08 -22.59
N THR A 529 8.06 11.17 -23.12
CA THR A 529 7.81 12.53 -22.64
C THR A 529 6.72 13.25 -23.45
N ALA A 530 6.57 12.91 -24.71
CA ALA A 530 5.56 13.48 -25.60
C ALA A 530 5.34 12.60 -26.84
N MET A 531 4.28 12.88 -27.55
CA MET A 531 4.01 12.38 -28.90
C MET A 531 3.85 13.55 -29.85
N ASN A 532 4.64 13.55 -30.92
CA ASN A 532 4.50 14.50 -32.04
C ASN A 532 3.76 13.84 -33.18
N PHE A 533 2.86 14.55 -33.79
CA PHE A 533 2.07 14.08 -34.93
C PHE A 533 2.35 14.92 -36.18
N GLN A 534 2.43 14.26 -37.32
CA GLN A 534 2.31 14.89 -38.60
C GLN A 534 0.91 14.61 -39.14
N ALA A 535 0.09 15.62 -39.22
CA ALA A 535 -1.33 15.46 -39.49
C ALA A 535 -1.84 16.48 -40.50
N THR A 536 -2.95 16.16 -41.14
CA THR A 536 -3.74 17.10 -41.98
C THR A 536 -5.07 17.36 -41.27
N VAL A 537 -5.38 18.62 -41.03
CA VAL A 537 -6.68 19.05 -40.49
C VAL A 537 -7.63 19.27 -41.66
N VAL A 538 -8.73 18.56 -41.65
CA VAL A 538 -9.78 18.66 -42.68
C VAL A 538 -11.00 19.30 -42.03
N GLN A 539 -11.39 20.45 -42.53
CA GLN A 539 -12.67 21.05 -42.12
C GLN A 539 -13.81 20.26 -42.78
N ASP A 540 -14.79 19.83 -41.99
CA ASP A 540 -16.03 19.31 -42.58
C ASP A 540 -16.72 20.45 -43.33
N ALA A 541 -16.86 20.30 -44.64
CA ALA A 541 -17.77 21.17 -45.42
C ALA A 541 -19.19 20.81 -44.98
N PHE A 542 -19.86 21.76 -44.32
CA PHE A 542 -21.29 21.66 -44.06
C PHE A 542 -22.11 21.83 -45.32
#